data_0988aa131d34151d65620800dd869f0b
#
_entry.id   0988aa131d34151d65620800dd869f0b
#
_cell.length_a   1.000
_cell.length_b   1.000
_cell.length_c   1.000
_cell.angle_alpha   90.00
_cell.angle_beta   90.00
_cell.angle_gamma   90.00
#
_symmetry.space_group_name_H-M   'P 1'
#
loop_
_entity.id
_entity.type
_entity.pdbx_description
1 polymer ?
#
loop_
_entity_poly.entity_id
_entity_poly.type
_entity_poly.pdbx_seq_one_letter_code
_entity_poly.pdbx_strand_id
1 'polypeptide(L)'
;MGDAAHPMMPFYAQGGAQSIEDAYVLAGCIAEGQDRPLDALARFVRMRLPRTAWMQGLARREEELYQMNDAAAIRARNDRMRTNRIPETATFPLEQEQLYGYDAEIELRKSV
;
A
#
# COMPACT_ATOMS: atom_id res chain seq x y z
N MET A 1 9.81 -7.66 7.91
CA MET A 1 9.57 -6.43 7.16
C MET A 1 10.01 -6.62 5.71
N GLY A 2 9.59 -5.73 4.83
CA GLY A 2 9.89 -5.82 3.40
C GLY A 2 9.33 -7.08 2.75
N ASP A 3 9.94 -7.54 1.64
CA ASP A 3 9.48 -8.68 0.86
C ASP A 3 9.41 -9.99 1.66
N ALA A 4 10.17 -10.12 2.75
CA ALA A 4 10.07 -11.26 3.65
C ALA A 4 8.73 -11.33 4.40
N ALA A 5 8.05 -10.21 4.55
CA ALA A 5 6.76 -10.13 5.24
C ALA A 5 5.57 -9.89 4.29
N HIS A 6 5.78 -9.13 3.23
CA HIS A 6 4.73 -8.72 2.30
C HIS A 6 5.22 -8.67 0.85
N PRO A 7 5.65 -9.80 0.28
CA PRO A 7 6.04 -9.84 -1.13
C PRO A 7 4.85 -9.40 -1.99
N MET A 8 5.08 -8.56 -2.99
CA MET A 8 4.02 -8.05 -3.85
C MET A 8 4.46 -7.97 -5.30
N MET A 9 3.48 -8.10 -6.19
CA MET A 9 3.72 -7.95 -7.61
C MET A 9 4.09 -6.49 -7.94
N PRO A 10 4.98 -6.25 -8.94
CA PRO A 10 5.60 -4.94 -9.17
C PRO A 10 4.68 -3.89 -9.79
N PHE A 11 3.40 -4.18 -9.98
CA PHE A 11 2.47 -3.35 -10.77
C PHE A 11 2.23 -1.95 -10.20
N TYR A 12 2.37 -1.74 -8.89
CA TYR A 12 2.26 -0.41 -8.26
C TYR A 12 3.61 0.18 -7.88
N ALA A 13 4.73 -0.51 -8.14
CA ALA A 13 6.08 -0.11 -7.74
C ALA A 13 6.21 0.23 -6.24
N GLN A 14 5.41 -0.41 -5.38
CA GLN A 14 5.32 -0.07 -3.95
C GLN A 14 6.17 -0.92 -3.02
N GLY A 15 6.79 -2.03 -3.48
CA GLY A 15 7.56 -2.92 -2.62
C GLY A 15 8.67 -2.19 -1.84
N GLY A 16 9.47 -1.37 -2.55
CA GLY A 16 10.50 -0.55 -1.93
C GLY A 16 9.94 0.52 -0.98
N ALA A 17 8.88 1.22 -1.39
CA ALA A 17 8.23 2.24 -0.57
C ALA A 17 7.68 1.64 0.74
N GLN A 18 7.02 0.48 0.67
CA GLN A 18 6.52 -0.21 1.86
C GLN A 18 7.65 -0.66 2.80
N SER A 19 8.81 -1.03 2.26
CA SER A 19 9.99 -1.36 3.07
C SER A 19 10.57 -0.15 3.79
N ILE A 20 10.53 1.03 3.17
CA ILE A 20 10.96 2.30 3.80
C ILE A 20 9.98 2.70 4.90
N GLU A 21 8.67 2.62 4.65
CA GLU A 21 7.64 2.85 5.66
C GLU A 21 7.79 1.88 6.85
N ASP A 22 8.07 0.59 6.59
CA ASP A 22 8.34 -0.41 7.63
C ASP A 22 9.51 0.00 8.51
N ALA A 23 10.62 0.41 7.90
CA ALA A 23 11.82 0.79 8.64
C ALA A 23 11.55 2.00 9.56
N TYR A 24 10.83 3.00 9.06
CA TYR A 24 10.46 4.18 9.84
C TYR A 24 9.56 3.83 11.02
N VAL A 25 8.47 3.09 10.78
CA VAL A 25 7.52 2.70 11.82
C VAL A 25 8.16 1.77 12.85
N LEU A 26 8.99 0.82 12.41
CA LEU A 26 9.69 -0.08 13.33
C LEU A 26 10.65 0.68 14.25
N ALA A 27 11.43 1.61 13.68
CA ALA A 27 12.33 2.44 14.45
C ALA A 27 11.59 3.28 15.52
N GLY A 28 10.45 3.88 15.14
CA GLY A 28 9.61 4.63 16.07
C GLY A 28 9.03 3.74 17.18
N CYS A 29 8.48 2.56 16.82
CA CYS A 29 7.96 1.63 17.83
C CYS A 29 9.03 1.16 18.81
N ILE A 30 10.26 0.91 18.36
CA ILE A 30 11.37 0.52 19.23
C ILE A 30 11.81 1.68 20.12
N ALA A 31 11.92 2.88 19.55
CA ALA A 31 12.33 4.07 20.32
C ALA A 31 11.37 4.40 21.48
N GLU A 32 10.06 4.23 21.25
CA GLU A 32 9.04 4.48 22.27
C GLU A 32 8.86 3.30 23.25
N GLY A 33 9.18 2.08 22.82
CA GLY A 33 9.02 0.85 23.62
C GLY A 33 10.31 0.34 24.27
N GLN A 34 11.26 1.21 24.62
CA GLN A 34 12.65 0.92 25.02
C GLN A 34 12.82 -0.30 25.95
N ASP A 35 11.95 -0.44 26.95
CA ASP A 35 12.02 -1.54 27.93
C ASP A 35 11.12 -2.74 27.61
N ARG A 36 10.36 -2.68 26.51
CA ARG A 36 9.36 -3.68 26.12
C ARG A 36 9.42 -4.01 24.62
N PRO A 37 10.48 -4.67 24.17
CA PRO A 37 10.71 -4.90 22.74
C PRO A 37 9.61 -5.75 22.07
N LEU A 38 8.99 -6.69 22.79
CA LEU A 38 7.90 -7.50 22.24
C LEU A 38 6.62 -6.68 22.00
N ASP A 39 6.33 -5.73 22.90
CA ASP A 39 5.18 -4.82 22.72
C ASP A 39 5.43 -3.87 21.54
N ALA A 40 6.66 -3.37 21.38
CA ALA A 40 7.07 -2.56 20.26
C ALA A 40 6.88 -3.32 18.92
N LEU A 41 7.32 -4.57 18.84
CA LEU A 41 7.12 -5.42 17.67
C LEU A 41 5.65 -5.72 17.40
N ALA A 42 4.85 -6.01 18.43
CA ALA A 42 3.43 -6.23 18.29
C ALA A 42 2.70 -4.97 17.78
N ARG A 43 3.10 -3.78 18.27
CA ARG A 43 2.58 -2.49 17.76
C ARG A 43 2.93 -2.29 16.29
N PHE A 44 4.18 -2.49 15.93
CA PHE A 44 4.64 -2.43 14.53
C PHE A 44 3.78 -3.31 13.62
N VAL A 45 3.56 -4.57 13.98
CA VAL A 45 2.74 -5.49 13.18
C VAL A 45 1.30 -4.98 13.05
N ARG A 46 0.67 -4.53 14.15
CA ARG A 46 -0.69 -3.98 14.11
C ARG A 46 -0.82 -2.78 13.18
N MET A 47 0.20 -1.92 13.13
CA MET A 47 0.19 -0.73 12.26
C MET A 47 0.40 -1.09 10.78
N ARG A 48 1.36 -1.99 10.50
CA ARG A 48 1.80 -2.24 9.13
C ARG A 48 0.98 -3.28 8.39
N LEU A 49 0.52 -4.32 9.09
CA LEU A 49 -0.20 -5.44 8.47
C LEU A 49 -1.42 -5.03 7.65
N PRO A 50 -2.33 -4.15 8.12
CA PRO A 50 -3.49 -3.73 7.32
C PRO A 50 -3.08 -3.01 6.04
N ARG A 51 -2.09 -2.11 6.12
CA ARG A 51 -1.61 -1.33 4.98
C ARG A 51 -0.93 -2.20 3.93
N THR A 52 0.00 -3.06 4.35
CA THR A 52 0.72 -3.94 3.42
C THR A 52 -0.19 -4.98 2.79
N ALA A 53 -1.16 -5.52 3.53
CA ALA A 53 -2.19 -6.41 2.99
C ALA A 53 -3.07 -5.72 1.94
N TRP A 54 -3.46 -4.47 2.19
CA TRP A 54 -4.19 -3.65 1.22
C TRP A 54 -3.35 -3.43 -0.06
N MET A 55 -2.07 -3.10 0.07
CA MET A 55 -1.15 -2.93 -1.06
C MET A 55 -0.97 -4.21 -1.88
N GLN A 56 -0.85 -5.37 -1.22
CA GLN A 56 -0.82 -6.66 -1.90
C GLN A 56 -2.11 -6.93 -2.68
N GLY A 57 -3.25 -6.55 -2.11
CA GLY A 57 -4.56 -6.65 -2.79
C GLY A 57 -4.64 -5.78 -4.04
N LEU A 58 -4.13 -4.54 -3.96
CA LEU A 58 -4.02 -3.63 -5.12
C LEU A 58 -3.16 -4.25 -6.21
N ALA A 59 -1.97 -4.72 -5.86
CA ALA A 59 -1.03 -5.30 -6.82
C ALA A 59 -1.61 -6.53 -7.53
N ARG A 60 -2.38 -7.38 -6.84
CA ARG A 60 -3.08 -8.52 -7.46
C ARG A 60 -4.17 -8.09 -8.43
N ARG A 61 -4.96 -7.07 -8.08
CA ARG A 61 -5.99 -6.53 -9.00
C ARG A 61 -5.38 -5.97 -10.27
N GLU A 62 -4.25 -5.30 -10.18
CA GLU A 62 -3.52 -4.82 -11.36
C GLU A 62 -2.96 -5.97 -12.19
N GLU A 63 -2.44 -7.02 -11.57
CA GLU A 63 -2.01 -8.23 -12.27
C GLU A 63 -3.14 -8.81 -13.11
N GLU A 64 -4.32 -9.01 -12.51
CA GLU A 64 -5.51 -9.50 -13.22
C GLU A 64 -5.89 -8.59 -14.40
N LEU A 65 -5.78 -7.28 -14.21
CA LEU A 65 -6.11 -6.29 -15.25
C LEU A 65 -5.13 -6.35 -16.42
N TYR A 66 -3.83 -6.52 -16.15
CA TYR A 66 -2.81 -6.57 -17.20
C TYR A 66 -2.68 -7.93 -17.87
N GLN A 67 -3.02 -9.01 -17.19
CA GLN A 67 -2.91 -10.37 -17.71
C GLN A 67 -4.23 -10.94 -18.24
N MET A 68 -5.21 -10.10 -18.50
CA MET A 68 -6.48 -10.51 -19.13
C MET A 68 -6.25 -11.22 -20.47
N ASN A 69 -6.86 -12.40 -20.63
CA ASN A 69 -6.81 -13.18 -21.88
C ASN A 69 -8.13 -13.16 -22.66
N ASP A 70 -9.23 -12.74 -22.03
CA ASP A 70 -10.54 -12.65 -22.69
C ASP A 70 -10.62 -11.39 -23.56
N ALA A 71 -10.89 -11.58 -24.86
CA ALA A 71 -10.94 -10.50 -25.84
C ALA A 71 -12.05 -9.48 -25.58
N ALA A 72 -13.19 -9.89 -25.00
CA ALA A 72 -14.29 -8.97 -24.69
C ALA A 72 -13.94 -8.13 -23.44
N ALA A 73 -13.36 -8.75 -22.42
CA ALA A 73 -12.87 -8.06 -21.22
C ALA A 73 -11.76 -7.06 -21.55
N ILE A 74 -10.82 -7.43 -22.43
CA ILE A 74 -9.75 -6.52 -22.91
C ILE A 74 -10.35 -5.31 -23.62
N ARG A 75 -11.32 -5.50 -24.52
CA ARG A 75 -11.99 -4.39 -25.19
C ARG A 75 -12.69 -3.47 -24.20
N ALA A 76 -13.47 -4.03 -23.27
CA ALA A 76 -14.18 -3.26 -22.25
C ALA A 76 -13.23 -2.45 -21.36
N ARG A 77 -12.07 -3.03 -20.96
CA ARG A 77 -11.01 -2.33 -20.25
C ARG A 77 -10.45 -1.17 -21.04
N ASN A 78 -10.09 -1.41 -22.31
CA ASN A 78 -9.50 -0.40 -23.18
C ASN A 78 -10.47 0.75 -23.45
N ASP A 79 -11.75 0.47 -23.62
CA ASP A 79 -12.78 1.50 -23.81
C ASP A 79 -12.96 2.34 -22.56
N ARG A 80 -12.95 1.73 -21.36
CA ARG A 80 -12.93 2.48 -20.10
C ARG A 80 -11.72 3.38 -20.00
N MET A 81 -10.52 2.89 -20.33
CA MET A 81 -9.29 3.70 -20.28
C MET A 81 -9.32 4.88 -21.27
N ARG A 82 -9.95 4.71 -22.44
CA ARG A 82 -10.10 5.81 -23.41
C ARG A 82 -11.08 6.88 -22.96
N THR A 83 -12.15 6.47 -22.27
CA THR A 83 -13.21 7.37 -21.82
C THR A 83 -12.90 7.99 -20.45
N ASN A 84 -12.05 7.38 -19.67
CA ASN A 84 -11.61 7.87 -18.36
C ASN A 84 -10.57 8.98 -18.53
N ARG A 85 -10.95 10.06 -19.20
CA ARG A 85 -10.24 11.34 -19.05
C ARG A 85 -10.42 11.74 -17.60
N ILE A 86 -9.32 11.78 -16.83
CA ILE A 86 -9.33 12.36 -15.49
C ILE A 86 -9.84 13.80 -15.69
N PRO A 87 -11.02 14.18 -15.20
CA PRO A 87 -11.46 15.56 -15.27
C PRO A 87 -10.43 16.41 -14.54
N GLU A 88 -10.10 17.60 -15.03
CA GLU A 88 -9.19 18.55 -14.37
C GLU A 88 -9.63 18.90 -12.94
N THR A 89 -10.88 18.60 -12.58
CA THR A 89 -11.47 18.79 -11.25
C THR A 89 -11.57 17.51 -10.41
N ALA A 90 -11.06 16.37 -10.90
CA ALA A 90 -11.14 15.14 -10.15
C ALA A 90 -10.18 15.21 -8.95
N THR A 91 -10.72 15.26 -7.76
CA THR A 91 -10.04 14.76 -6.57
C THR A 91 -9.48 13.39 -6.90
N PHE A 92 -8.22 13.17 -6.55
CA PHE A 92 -7.58 11.86 -6.73
C PHE A 92 -8.53 10.75 -6.26
N PRO A 93 -8.69 9.65 -7.02
CA PRO A 93 -9.48 8.52 -6.54
C PRO A 93 -9.06 8.18 -5.12
N LEU A 94 -10.02 7.86 -4.25
CA LEU A 94 -9.78 7.54 -2.83
C LEU A 94 -8.61 6.54 -2.64
N GLU A 95 -8.43 5.63 -3.60
CA GLU A 95 -7.30 4.69 -3.61
C GLU A 95 -5.94 5.39 -3.79
N GLN A 96 -5.85 6.45 -4.59
CA GLN A 96 -4.60 7.20 -4.78
C GLN A 96 -4.30 8.08 -3.56
N GLU A 97 -5.32 8.65 -2.93
CA GLU A 97 -5.16 9.38 -1.67
C GLU A 97 -4.67 8.44 -0.56
N GLN A 98 -5.26 7.27 -0.44
CA GLN A 98 -4.83 6.23 0.49
C GLN A 98 -3.39 5.74 0.20
N LEU A 99 -3.02 5.68 -1.09
CA LEU A 99 -1.72 5.20 -1.53
C LEU A 99 -0.62 6.22 -1.24
N TYR A 100 -0.81 7.46 -1.67
CA TYR A 100 0.22 8.51 -1.64
C TYR A 100 0.09 9.49 -0.47
N GLY A 101 -1.10 9.60 0.11
CA GLY A 101 -1.36 10.46 1.26
C GLY A 101 -1.03 9.83 2.62
N TYR A 102 -0.53 8.59 2.65
CA TYR A 102 -0.13 7.96 3.89
C TYR A 102 1.13 8.61 4.46
N ASP A 103 1.04 9.03 5.72
CA ASP A 103 2.14 9.59 6.48
C ASP A 103 2.43 8.69 7.70
N ALA A 104 3.57 8.01 7.64
CA ALA A 104 3.99 7.06 8.67
C ALA A 104 4.24 7.73 10.02
N GLU A 105 4.67 9.00 10.03
CA GLU A 105 4.89 9.77 11.27
C GLU A 105 3.57 10.10 11.94
N ILE A 106 2.59 10.56 11.17
CA ILE A 106 1.24 10.86 11.70
C ILE A 106 0.60 9.60 12.27
N GLU A 107 0.68 8.48 11.55
CA GLU A 107 0.10 7.21 12.01
C GLU A 107 0.81 6.67 13.27
N LEU A 108 2.12 6.83 13.36
CA LEU A 108 2.88 6.45 14.57
C LEU A 108 2.40 7.23 15.80
N ARG A 109 2.17 8.54 15.66
CA ARG A 109 1.67 9.41 16.75
C ARG A 109 0.24 9.07 17.18
N LYS A 110 -0.64 8.64 16.27
CA LYS A 110 -2.03 8.27 16.59
C LYS A 110 -2.14 6.95 17.35
N SER A 111 -1.15 6.10 17.26
CA SER A 111 -1.17 4.74 17.81
C SER A 111 -0.61 4.63 19.26
N VAL A 112 -0.39 5.78 19.90
CA VAL A 112 0.06 5.88 21.31
C VAL A 112 -1.11 5.73 22.28
#